data_1409a2dd7d3938f0961946ae24af7e80
#
_entry.id   1409a2dd7d3938f0961946ae24af7e80
#
_cell.length_a   1.000
_cell.length_b   1.000
_cell.length_c   1.000
_cell.angle_alpha   90.00
_cell.angle_beta   90.00
_cell.angle_gamma   90.00
#
_symmetry.space_group_name_H-M   'P 1'
#
loop_
_entity.id
_entity.type
_entity.pdbx_description
1 polymer ?
#
loop_
_entity_poly.entity_id
_entity_poly.type
_entity_poly.pdbx_seq_one_letter_code
_entity_poly.pdbx_strand_id
1 'polypeptide(L)'
;MKSLRNKPLFCINNDIHVLNYGKYEFIVNQLDFIRISDECGKTFKLDETHEYPFYKENNKEINILEHLFDFSCKDTIYCFKNNNKFDLQRNNVVCYPKVHEEIMKQYNVIEYIQGHCATLGQQAYKMKNCMWKIKEDDGIEYLLMYCEKDTLCKLCVNSYQKILDYEALCNNNTKLTWHKATNGYIQTHNFENKGYYIHQIITSCYGNGKGTSNISVDHIDQNPLNNTWENLRISTREEQEQNTNGIKHGTKRARKTSAKQLPEGLTQEMMKKYVVYYHEYLNAEKTRSREFFKIECHPKLSKRWIGTKSNSVSIHDKLLQANKMIDELDCKIETA
;
A
#
# COMPACT_ATOMS: atom_id res chain seq x y z
N MET A 1 44.95 15.98 -1.07
CA MET A 1 44.14 14.77 -0.80
C MET A 1 44.80 13.55 -1.41
N LYS A 2 45.32 12.63 -0.59
CA LYS A 2 45.90 11.39 -1.09
C LYS A 2 44.73 10.40 -1.25
N SER A 3 44.39 9.97 -2.46
CA SER A 3 43.47 8.87 -2.69
C SER A 3 44.14 7.59 -2.17
N LEU A 4 43.73 7.13 -1.04
CA LEU A 4 44.11 5.80 -0.55
C LEU A 4 43.34 4.79 -1.40
N ARG A 5 44.05 3.97 -2.18
CA ARG A 5 43.44 2.82 -2.85
C ARG A 5 42.96 1.87 -1.75
N ASN A 6 41.74 1.35 -1.89
CA ASN A 6 41.17 0.35 -0.98
C ASN A 6 42.06 -0.91 -0.99
N LYS A 7 43.07 -0.94 -0.14
CA LYS A 7 43.87 -2.16 0.09
C LYS A 7 43.53 -2.66 1.47
N PRO A 8 43.08 -3.89 1.63
CA PRO A 8 42.94 -4.48 2.96
C PRO A 8 44.33 -4.61 3.54
N LEU A 9 44.52 -4.15 4.77
CA LEU A 9 45.79 -4.29 5.47
C LEU A 9 46.01 -5.67 6.07
N PHE A 10 44.94 -6.37 6.41
CA PHE A 10 44.98 -7.71 7.00
C PHE A 10 43.71 -8.53 6.67
N CYS A 11 43.90 -9.79 6.32
CA CYS A 11 42.90 -10.83 6.40
C CYS A 11 42.99 -11.44 7.80
N ILE A 12 42.01 -11.20 8.67
CA ILE A 12 42.03 -11.70 10.05
C ILE A 12 41.64 -13.19 10.08
N ASN A 13 40.76 -13.58 9.18
CA ASN A 13 40.36 -14.93 8.80
C ASN A 13 39.96 -14.90 7.34
N ASN A 14 39.83 -16.03 6.63
CA ASN A 14 39.42 -16.09 5.24
C ASN A 14 38.09 -15.37 4.94
N ASP A 15 37.31 -15.00 5.95
CA ASP A 15 35.98 -14.42 5.83
C ASP A 15 35.85 -12.95 6.29
N ILE A 16 36.91 -12.33 6.86
CA ILE A 16 36.88 -11.00 7.45
C ILE A 16 38.04 -10.14 6.93
N HIS A 17 37.71 -8.93 6.47
CA HIS A 17 38.67 -7.95 5.97
C HIS A 17 38.57 -6.63 6.72
N VAL A 18 39.70 -5.92 6.83
CA VAL A 18 39.79 -4.58 7.41
C VAL A 18 40.08 -3.56 6.33
N LEU A 19 39.23 -2.56 6.21
CA LEU A 19 39.40 -1.39 5.36
C LEU A 19 40.03 -0.27 6.20
N ASN A 20 41.20 0.24 5.78
CA ASN A 20 41.89 1.29 6.50
C ASN A 20 41.70 2.66 5.82
N TYR A 21 41.19 3.62 6.59
CA TYR A 21 41.00 5.00 6.17
C TYR A 21 41.71 5.94 7.18
N GLY A 22 43.02 5.90 7.17
CA GLY A 22 43.86 6.71 8.09
C GLY A 22 43.80 6.16 9.52
N LYS A 23 43.15 6.93 10.40
CA LYS A 23 42.96 6.53 11.82
C LYS A 23 41.75 5.61 12.06
N TYR A 24 40.95 5.33 11.05
CA TYR A 24 39.75 4.53 11.17
C TYR A 24 39.91 3.19 10.45
N GLU A 25 39.50 2.14 11.09
CA GLU A 25 39.51 0.77 10.57
C GLU A 25 38.06 0.24 10.55
N PHE A 26 37.58 -0.16 9.35
CA PHE A 26 36.26 -0.71 9.17
C PHE A 26 36.36 -2.22 8.86
N ILE A 27 35.57 -2.99 9.57
CA ILE A 27 35.55 -4.44 9.42
C ILE A 27 34.41 -4.82 8.49
N VAL A 28 34.69 -5.66 7.46
CA VAL A 28 33.69 -6.14 6.50
C VAL A 28 33.84 -7.63 6.24
N ASN A 29 32.79 -8.29 5.77
CA ASN A 29 32.85 -9.65 5.28
C ASN A 29 33.61 -9.72 3.96
N GLN A 30 34.17 -10.88 3.61
CA GLN A 30 34.92 -11.08 2.37
C GLN A 30 34.10 -10.75 1.13
N LEU A 31 32.85 -11.20 1.04
CA LEU A 31 31.99 -10.91 -0.11
C LEU A 31 31.75 -9.40 -0.27
N ASP A 32 31.54 -8.68 0.85
CA ASP A 32 31.38 -7.24 0.83
C ASP A 32 32.70 -6.51 0.48
N PHE A 33 33.82 -7.06 0.91
CA PHE A 33 35.14 -6.57 0.48
C PHE A 33 35.35 -6.71 -1.03
N ILE A 34 35.02 -7.86 -1.62
CA ILE A 34 35.07 -8.07 -3.07
C ILE A 34 34.16 -7.07 -3.76
N ARG A 35 32.93 -6.88 -3.28
CA ARG A 35 31.97 -5.91 -3.81
C ARG A 35 32.51 -4.47 -3.81
N ILE A 36 33.21 -4.07 -2.74
CA ILE A 36 33.84 -2.75 -2.66
C ILE A 36 35.03 -2.63 -3.62
N SER A 37 35.80 -3.72 -3.83
CA SER A 37 37.07 -3.72 -4.56
C SER A 37 36.90 -3.91 -6.07
N ASP A 38 36.03 -4.85 -6.50
CA ASP A 38 35.96 -5.33 -7.86
C ASP A 38 34.86 -4.66 -8.69
N GLU A 39 33.73 -4.34 -8.09
CA GLU A 39 32.59 -3.85 -8.87
C GLU A 39 32.75 -2.42 -9.39
N CYS A 40 33.82 -1.68 -9.04
CA CYS A 40 33.52 -0.29 -9.11
C CYS A 40 34.46 0.58 -9.89
N GLY A 41 35.70 0.32 -9.99
CA GLY A 41 36.55 1.47 -10.28
C GLY A 41 36.22 2.69 -9.38
N LYS A 42 35.36 2.51 -8.38
CA LYS A 42 34.85 3.53 -7.44
C LYS A 42 35.80 3.65 -6.28
N THR A 43 36.28 4.85 -6.02
CA THR A 43 37.20 5.11 -4.90
C THR A 43 36.41 5.66 -3.73
N PHE A 44 36.24 4.87 -2.67
CA PHE A 44 35.72 5.37 -1.41
C PHE A 44 36.70 6.33 -0.74
N LYS A 45 36.20 7.44 -0.20
CA LYS A 45 36.95 8.47 0.51
C LYS A 45 36.31 8.65 1.88
N LEU A 46 37.13 9.01 2.87
CA LEU A 46 36.65 9.46 4.17
C LEU A 46 37.30 10.81 4.47
N ASP A 47 36.52 11.77 4.84
CA ASP A 47 36.95 13.10 5.25
C ASP A 47 36.37 13.47 6.63
N GLU A 48 36.70 14.66 7.14
CA GLU A 48 36.30 15.11 8.47
C GLU A 48 34.77 15.38 8.59
N THR A 49 34.08 15.54 7.47
CA THR A 49 32.63 15.83 7.43
C THR A 49 31.76 14.61 7.37
N HIS A 50 32.35 13.43 7.12
CA HIS A 50 31.64 12.18 6.95
C HIS A 50 32.00 11.17 8.04
N GLU A 51 31.00 10.52 8.60
CA GLU A 51 31.18 9.46 9.58
C GLU A 51 31.64 8.14 8.93
N TYR A 52 31.24 7.90 7.70
CA TYR A 52 31.50 6.68 6.93
C TYR A 52 32.15 6.99 5.59
N PRO A 53 33.00 6.09 5.04
CA PRO A 53 33.52 6.23 3.69
C PRO A 53 32.39 6.36 2.66
N PHE A 54 32.61 7.20 1.66
CA PHE A 54 31.65 7.47 0.58
C PHE A 54 32.34 7.60 -0.76
N TYR A 55 31.56 7.46 -1.83
CA TYR A 55 31.96 7.82 -3.20
C TYR A 55 30.90 8.69 -3.86
N LYS A 56 31.27 9.35 -4.98
CA LYS A 56 30.33 10.16 -5.77
C LYS A 56 29.97 9.46 -7.07
N GLU A 57 28.66 9.38 -7.34
CA GLU A 57 28.11 8.88 -8.59
C GLU A 57 26.97 9.78 -9.04
N ASN A 58 27.01 10.26 -10.29
CA ASN A 58 25.96 11.14 -10.82
C ASN A 58 25.61 12.33 -9.90
N ASN A 59 26.60 12.98 -9.32
CA ASN A 59 26.48 14.07 -8.34
C ASN A 59 25.80 13.69 -7.01
N LYS A 60 25.58 12.40 -6.76
CA LYS A 60 25.08 11.90 -5.48
C LYS A 60 26.23 11.28 -4.68
N GLU A 61 26.28 11.60 -3.41
CA GLU A 61 27.16 10.93 -2.45
C GLU A 61 26.48 9.66 -1.96
N ILE A 62 27.19 8.54 -2.07
CA ILE A 62 26.74 7.22 -1.63
C ILE A 62 27.73 6.74 -0.58
N ASN A 63 27.27 6.53 0.63
CA ASN A 63 28.14 6.06 1.69
C ASN A 63 28.31 4.52 1.63
N ILE A 64 29.30 4.00 2.33
CA ILE A 64 29.62 2.59 2.33
C ILE A 64 28.45 1.71 2.87
N LEU A 65 27.67 2.21 3.83
CA LEU A 65 26.51 1.49 4.36
C LEU A 65 25.42 1.35 3.28
N GLU A 66 25.11 2.46 2.56
CA GLU A 66 24.17 2.39 1.44
C GLU A 66 24.63 1.42 0.35
N HIS A 67 25.93 1.41 0.08
CA HIS A 67 26.51 0.51 -0.93
C HIS A 67 26.46 -0.96 -0.52
N LEU A 68 26.75 -1.27 0.76
CA LEU A 68 26.80 -2.64 1.25
C LEU A 68 25.42 -3.26 1.50
N PHE A 69 24.48 -2.46 1.98
CA PHE A 69 23.17 -2.94 2.41
C PHE A 69 22.04 -2.61 1.43
N ASP A 70 22.32 -1.83 0.38
CA ASP A 70 21.37 -1.41 -0.66
C ASP A 70 20.20 -0.56 -0.15
N PHE A 71 20.32 0.05 1.05
CA PHE A 71 19.29 0.91 1.62
C PHE A 71 19.79 2.35 1.77
N SER A 72 18.94 3.31 1.36
CA SER A 72 19.28 4.73 1.48
C SER A 72 19.31 5.17 2.95
N CYS A 73 20.36 5.84 3.37
CA CYS A 73 20.47 6.47 4.69
C CYS A 73 19.41 7.55 4.96
N LYS A 74 18.74 8.04 3.92
CA LYS A 74 17.62 8.99 4.08
C LYS A 74 16.39 8.37 4.72
N ASP A 75 16.15 7.09 4.47
CA ASP A 75 14.94 6.38 4.87
C ASP A 75 15.21 5.22 5.85
N THR A 76 16.50 4.94 6.13
CA THR A 76 16.94 3.78 6.92
C THR A 76 17.83 4.22 8.07
N ILE A 77 17.65 3.60 9.23
CA ILE A 77 18.50 3.71 10.40
C ILE A 77 19.36 2.44 10.46
N TYR A 78 20.67 2.61 10.57
CA TYR A 78 21.62 1.53 10.71
C TYR A 78 22.00 1.37 12.18
N CYS A 79 21.80 0.20 12.74
CA CYS A 79 22.14 -0.15 14.11
C CYS A 79 23.17 -1.27 14.16
N PHE A 80 24.03 -1.26 15.15
CA PHE A 80 25.14 -2.19 15.34
C PHE A 80 24.92 -3.00 16.61
N LYS A 81 24.75 -4.32 16.46
CA LYS A 81 24.44 -5.22 17.59
C LYS A 81 25.51 -5.22 18.67
N ASN A 82 26.78 -5.10 18.28
CA ASN A 82 27.92 -5.05 19.20
C ASN A 82 28.31 -3.62 19.62
N ASN A 83 27.50 -2.61 19.29
CA ASN A 83 27.75 -1.19 19.52
C ASN A 83 29.02 -0.65 18.87
N ASN A 84 29.65 -1.38 17.93
CA ASN A 84 30.80 -0.92 17.18
C ASN A 84 30.36 -0.47 15.77
N LYS A 85 30.29 0.83 15.55
CA LYS A 85 29.90 1.42 14.26
C LYS A 85 30.94 1.23 13.14
N PHE A 86 32.12 0.74 13.46
CA PHE A 86 33.17 0.43 12.49
C PHE A 86 33.12 -1.04 12.05
N ASP A 87 32.31 -1.87 12.71
CA ASP A 87 32.09 -3.26 12.33
C ASP A 87 30.86 -3.36 11.41
N LEU A 88 31.11 -3.34 10.10
CA LEU A 88 30.12 -3.35 9.03
C LEU A 88 29.75 -4.77 8.56
N GLN A 89 30.07 -5.79 9.34
CA GLN A 89 29.70 -7.15 9.00
C GLN A 89 28.17 -7.32 8.95
N ARG A 90 27.67 -8.13 8.02
CA ARG A 90 26.21 -8.34 7.82
C ARG A 90 25.51 -8.93 9.04
N ASN A 91 26.20 -9.72 9.86
CA ASN A 91 25.67 -10.27 11.10
C ASN A 91 25.57 -9.24 12.24
N ASN A 92 26.33 -8.15 12.15
CA ASN A 92 26.36 -7.07 13.14
C ASN A 92 25.40 -5.93 12.80
N VAL A 93 25.26 -5.59 11.52
CA VAL A 93 24.43 -4.45 11.09
C VAL A 93 22.98 -4.86 10.89
N VAL A 94 22.07 -4.12 11.51
CA VAL A 94 20.63 -4.25 11.30
C VAL A 94 20.10 -2.94 10.73
N CYS A 95 19.28 -3.05 9.68
CA CYS A 95 18.68 -1.91 8.99
C CYS A 95 17.22 -1.79 9.38
N TYR A 96 16.83 -0.64 9.95
CA TYR A 96 15.45 -0.35 10.33
C TYR A 96 14.87 0.77 9.49
N PRO A 97 13.59 0.75 9.13
CA PRO A 97 12.91 1.92 8.57
C PRO A 97 12.73 2.98 9.67
N LYS A 98 12.64 4.25 9.32
CA LYS A 98 12.47 5.34 10.29
C LYS A 98 11.24 5.21 11.19
N VAL A 99 10.21 4.52 10.72
CA VAL A 99 8.98 4.23 11.49
C VAL A 99 9.19 3.19 12.60
N HIS A 100 10.35 2.54 12.66
CA HIS A 100 10.61 1.43 13.60
C HIS A 100 10.34 1.81 15.06
N GLU A 101 10.85 2.95 15.51
CA GLU A 101 10.69 3.39 16.90
C GLU A 101 9.23 3.66 17.28
N GLU A 102 8.41 4.14 16.33
CA GLU A 102 6.98 4.38 16.54
C GLU A 102 6.25 3.05 16.71
N ILE A 103 6.57 2.07 15.88
CA ILE A 103 6.01 0.72 15.98
C ILE A 103 6.37 0.05 17.31
N MET A 104 7.64 0.17 17.73
CA MET A 104 8.10 -0.38 19.02
C MET A 104 7.39 0.23 20.24
N LYS A 105 6.95 1.49 20.12
CA LYS A 105 6.19 2.17 21.19
C LYS A 105 4.70 1.76 21.20
N GLN A 106 4.16 1.45 20.01
CA GLN A 106 2.74 1.19 19.85
C GLN A 106 2.37 -0.28 20.06
N TYR A 107 3.26 -1.20 19.76
CA TYR A 107 3.01 -2.64 19.76
C TYR A 107 4.02 -3.40 20.63
N ASN A 108 3.59 -4.52 21.19
CA ASN A 108 4.47 -5.47 21.88
C ASN A 108 5.24 -6.29 20.82
N VAL A 109 6.33 -5.73 20.32
CA VAL A 109 7.16 -6.35 19.28
C VAL A 109 8.10 -7.37 19.90
N ILE A 110 8.08 -8.60 19.39
CA ILE A 110 8.95 -9.71 19.84
C ILE A 110 10.06 -10.03 18.84
N GLU A 111 9.89 -9.68 17.56
CA GLU A 111 10.87 -9.91 16.51
C GLU A 111 10.73 -8.86 15.40
N TYR A 112 11.85 -8.48 14.78
CA TYR A 112 11.89 -7.68 13.58
C TYR A 112 12.43 -8.48 12.41
N ILE A 113 11.72 -8.45 11.27
CA ILE A 113 12.12 -9.09 10.03
C ILE A 113 12.45 -7.98 9.03
N GLN A 114 13.73 -7.90 8.67
CA GLN A 114 14.20 -6.90 7.72
C GLN A 114 13.54 -7.08 6.35
N GLY A 115 13.13 -5.97 5.73
CA GLY A 115 12.59 -5.95 4.40
C GLY A 115 13.63 -6.17 3.31
N HIS A 116 13.18 -6.14 2.07
CA HIS A 116 14.03 -6.23 0.88
C HIS A 116 14.22 -4.87 0.23
N CYS A 117 15.25 -4.76 -0.61
CA CYS A 117 15.52 -3.55 -1.40
C CYS A 117 14.69 -3.56 -2.69
N ALA A 118 14.06 -2.44 -3.02
CA ALA A 118 13.50 -2.22 -4.35
C ALA A 118 14.64 -1.82 -5.32
N THR A 119 14.90 -2.66 -6.30
CA THR A 119 16.05 -2.49 -7.21
C THR A 119 15.76 -1.61 -8.43
N LEU A 120 14.51 -1.25 -8.69
CA LEU A 120 14.10 -0.56 -9.90
C LEU A 120 13.28 0.70 -9.62
N GLY A 121 13.44 1.72 -10.49
CA GLY A 121 12.62 2.92 -10.54
C GLY A 121 12.92 3.95 -9.45
N GLN A 122 11.99 4.87 -9.21
CA GLN A 122 12.12 5.96 -8.23
C GLN A 122 12.19 5.48 -6.77
N GLN A 123 11.87 4.22 -6.53
CA GLN A 123 11.86 3.58 -5.21
C GLN A 123 13.13 2.75 -4.96
N ALA A 124 14.11 2.80 -5.89
CA ALA A 124 15.39 2.12 -5.70
C ALA A 124 16.07 2.52 -4.37
N TYR A 125 16.69 1.56 -3.74
CA TYR A 125 17.35 1.71 -2.42
C TYR A 125 16.42 2.02 -1.25
N LYS A 126 15.10 1.90 -1.40
CA LYS A 126 14.15 1.95 -0.29
C LYS A 126 13.86 0.56 0.24
N MET A 127 13.85 0.44 1.55
CA MET A 127 13.41 -0.79 2.22
C MET A 127 11.92 -1.00 2.00
N LYS A 128 11.55 -2.20 1.55
CA LYS A 128 10.18 -2.62 1.28
C LYS A 128 9.80 -3.78 2.17
N ASN A 129 8.57 -3.74 2.65
CA ASN A 129 7.89 -4.83 3.32
C ASN A 129 8.68 -5.46 4.49
N CYS A 130 9.38 -4.62 5.27
CA CYS A 130 9.85 -5.06 6.57
C CYS A 130 8.65 -5.38 7.47
N MET A 131 8.85 -6.26 8.44
CA MET A 131 7.78 -6.76 9.29
C MET A 131 8.19 -6.73 10.76
N TRP A 132 7.19 -6.57 11.62
CA TRP A 132 7.33 -6.76 13.06
C TRP A 132 6.41 -7.90 13.48
N LYS A 133 6.98 -8.88 14.13
CA LYS A 133 6.22 -9.90 14.82
C LYS A 133 5.81 -9.34 16.16
N ILE A 134 4.52 -9.27 16.39
CA ILE A 134 3.92 -8.70 17.59
C ILE A 134 3.17 -9.79 18.36
N LYS A 135 3.03 -9.60 19.67
CA LYS A 135 2.18 -10.43 20.50
C LYS A 135 1.08 -9.57 21.09
N GLU A 136 -0.18 -9.90 20.82
CA GLU A 136 -1.34 -9.21 21.37
C GLU A 136 -1.65 -9.69 22.82
N ASP A 137 -2.55 -8.99 23.51
CA ASP A 137 -2.88 -9.25 24.92
C ASP A 137 -3.47 -10.65 25.15
N ASP A 138 -4.11 -11.22 24.14
CA ASP A 138 -4.63 -12.61 24.14
C ASP A 138 -3.53 -13.68 23.97
N GLY A 139 -2.28 -13.24 23.79
CA GLY A 139 -1.14 -14.10 23.60
C GLY A 139 -0.91 -14.56 22.17
N ILE A 140 -1.77 -14.20 21.23
CA ILE A 140 -1.64 -14.56 19.81
C ILE A 140 -0.58 -13.69 19.13
N GLU A 141 0.19 -14.32 18.24
CA GLU A 141 1.25 -13.66 17.50
C GLU A 141 0.80 -13.32 16.07
N TYR A 142 1.10 -12.09 15.66
CA TYR A 142 0.81 -11.58 14.32
C TYR A 142 2.05 -10.95 13.69
N LEU A 143 2.03 -10.76 12.38
CA LEU A 143 3.02 -10.02 11.63
C LEU A 143 2.40 -8.73 11.13
N LEU A 144 3.05 -7.60 11.37
CA LEU A 144 2.71 -6.30 10.81
C LEU A 144 3.68 -5.99 9.68
N MET A 145 3.24 -6.13 8.44
CA MET A 145 4.04 -5.83 7.25
C MET A 145 3.87 -4.36 6.85
N TYR A 146 4.97 -3.64 6.72
CA TYR A 146 4.98 -2.25 6.29
C TYR A 146 4.81 -2.13 4.77
N CYS A 147 3.71 -1.50 4.35
CA CYS A 147 3.33 -1.33 2.95
C CYS A 147 3.36 0.15 2.49
N GLU A 148 4.30 0.93 3.01
CA GLU A 148 4.49 2.37 2.77
C GLU A 148 3.47 3.30 3.45
N LYS A 149 3.87 4.58 3.65
CA LYS A 149 3.03 5.69 4.11
C LYS A 149 2.06 5.30 5.22
N ASP A 150 2.60 4.85 6.34
CA ASP A 150 1.83 4.52 7.56
C ASP A 150 0.80 3.39 7.37
N THR A 151 1.03 2.54 6.36
CA THR A 151 0.17 1.40 6.10
C THR A 151 0.80 0.13 6.63
N LEU A 152 0.17 -0.46 7.64
CA LEU A 152 0.52 -1.77 8.19
C LEU A 152 -0.51 -2.80 7.74
N CYS A 153 -0.04 -3.89 7.13
CA CYS A 153 -0.86 -5.04 6.79
C CYS A 153 -0.70 -6.10 7.88
N LYS A 154 -1.78 -6.45 8.56
CA LYS A 154 -1.79 -7.50 9.60
C LYS A 154 -1.92 -8.87 8.94
N LEU A 155 -1.05 -9.80 9.33
CA LEU A 155 -0.99 -11.17 8.86
C LEU A 155 -0.88 -12.12 10.07
N CYS A 156 -1.49 -13.28 10.01
CA CYS A 156 -1.11 -14.39 10.88
C CYS A 156 0.03 -15.22 10.24
N VAL A 157 0.65 -16.10 10.99
CA VAL A 157 1.74 -16.96 10.50
C VAL A 157 1.30 -17.79 9.30
N ASN A 158 0.06 -18.31 9.31
CA ASN A 158 -0.48 -19.09 8.21
C ASN A 158 -0.63 -18.24 6.92
N SER A 159 -1.17 -17.02 7.04
CA SER A 159 -1.26 -16.09 5.90
C SER A 159 0.11 -15.77 5.32
N TYR A 160 1.10 -15.52 6.16
CA TYR A 160 2.45 -15.25 5.72
C TYR A 160 3.09 -16.45 5.02
N GLN A 161 2.88 -17.66 5.53
CA GLN A 161 3.37 -18.87 4.87
C GLN A 161 2.79 -19.02 3.45
N LYS A 162 1.49 -18.73 3.24
CA LYS A 162 0.89 -18.74 1.90
C LYS A 162 1.53 -17.75 0.93
N ILE A 163 1.96 -16.59 1.44
CA ILE A 163 2.69 -15.60 0.63
C ILE A 163 4.07 -16.16 0.26
N LEU A 164 4.80 -16.76 1.19
CA LEU A 164 6.10 -17.38 0.93
C LEU A 164 6.01 -18.55 -0.06
N ASP A 165 4.99 -19.39 0.06
CA ASP A 165 4.72 -20.50 -0.86
C ASP A 165 4.48 -19.96 -2.29
N TYR A 166 3.72 -18.88 -2.41
CA TYR A 166 3.48 -18.23 -3.70
C TYR A 166 4.76 -17.62 -4.28
N GLU A 167 5.57 -16.93 -3.48
CA GLU A 167 6.87 -16.39 -3.89
C GLU A 167 7.80 -17.50 -4.41
N ALA A 168 7.84 -18.64 -3.72
CA ALA A 168 8.63 -19.80 -4.13
C ALA A 168 8.17 -20.39 -5.49
N LEU A 169 6.86 -20.42 -5.74
CA LEU A 169 6.30 -20.87 -7.03
C LEU A 169 6.61 -19.91 -8.18
N CYS A 170 6.72 -18.62 -7.91
CA CYS A 170 7.08 -17.62 -8.92
C CYS A 170 8.53 -17.71 -9.41
N ASN A 171 9.35 -18.54 -8.83
CA ASN A 171 10.63 -19.12 -9.27
C ASN A 171 11.78 -18.19 -9.64
N ASN A 172 11.92 -17.03 -9.01
CA ASN A 172 13.05 -16.15 -9.30
C ASN A 172 13.86 -15.72 -8.07
N ASN A 173 13.66 -16.33 -6.92
CA ASN A 173 14.25 -15.88 -5.64
C ASN A 173 14.04 -14.38 -5.34
N THR A 174 13.16 -13.73 -6.09
CA THR A 174 12.89 -12.30 -5.95
C THR A 174 11.68 -12.11 -5.06
N LYS A 175 11.83 -11.29 -4.03
CA LYS A 175 10.73 -10.94 -3.14
C LYS A 175 9.69 -10.09 -3.86
N LEU A 176 8.41 -10.39 -3.64
CA LEU A 176 7.31 -9.55 -4.10
C LEU A 176 7.26 -8.25 -3.28
N THR A 177 6.99 -7.13 -3.96
CA THR A 177 6.82 -5.85 -3.28
C THR A 177 5.34 -5.55 -3.11
N TRP A 178 4.90 -5.46 -1.86
CA TRP A 178 3.53 -5.21 -1.46
C TRP A 178 3.30 -3.72 -1.18
N HIS A 179 2.22 -3.17 -1.70
CA HIS A 179 1.85 -1.77 -1.51
C HIS A 179 0.33 -1.62 -1.43
N LYS A 180 -0.12 -0.50 -0.87
CA LYS A 180 -1.55 -0.18 -0.77
C LYS A 180 -2.05 0.37 -2.10
N ALA A 181 -3.08 -0.26 -2.66
CA ALA A 181 -3.78 0.21 -3.85
C ALA A 181 -4.73 1.38 -3.53
N THR A 182 -5.16 2.09 -4.57
CA THR A 182 -6.10 3.23 -4.43
C THR A 182 -7.45 2.85 -3.83
N ASN A 183 -7.86 1.59 -3.96
CA ASN A 183 -9.08 1.04 -3.36
C ASN A 183 -8.89 0.58 -1.90
N GLY A 184 -7.70 0.75 -1.32
CA GLY A 184 -7.39 0.43 0.07
C GLY A 184 -6.83 -0.97 0.32
N TYR A 185 -6.91 -1.88 -0.63
CA TYR A 185 -6.36 -3.24 -0.51
C TYR A 185 -4.85 -3.27 -0.71
N ILE A 186 -4.21 -4.29 -0.15
CA ILE A 186 -2.79 -4.55 -0.39
C ILE A 186 -2.62 -5.38 -1.64
N GLN A 187 -1.76 -4.92 -2.55
CA GLN A 187 -1.49 -5.58 -3.84
C GLN A 187 -0.01 -5.66 -4.16
N THR A 188 0.32 -6.54 -5.07
CA THR A 188 1.63 -6.67 -5.71
C THR A 188 1.45 -6.85 -7.21
N HIS A 189 2.55 -6.73 -7.96
CA HIS A 189 2.62 -7.15 -9.36
C HIS A 189 3.62 -8.31 -9.45
N ASN A 190 3.22 -9.37 -10.13
CA ASN A 190 4.12 -10.49 -10.41
C ASN A 190 5.09 -10.14 -11.57
N PHE A 191 5.97 -11.07 -11.91
CA PHE A 191 6.97 -10.89 -12.98
C PHE A 191 6.36 -10.68 -14.38
N GLU A 192 5.12 -11.10 -14.59
CA GLU A 192 4.36 -10.84 -15.81
C GLU A 192 3.62 -9.51 -15.79
N ASN A 193 3.89 -8.68 -14.79
CA ASN A 193 3.23 -7.40 -14.53
C ASN A 193 1.70 -7.52 -14.28
N LYS A 194 1.24 -8.71 -13.85
CA LYS A 194 -0.14 -8.91 -13.40
C LYS A 194 -0.28 -8.52 -11.95
N GLY A 195 -1.28 -7.70 -11.66
CA GLY A 195 -1.61 -7.29 -10.29
C GLY A 195 -2.42 -8.35 -9.55
N TYR A 196 -2.00 -8.66 -8.33
CA TYR A 196 -2.71 -9.56 -7.42
C TYR A 196 -2.89 -8.90 -6.06
N TYR A 197 -4.06 -9.08 -5.45
CA TYR A 197 -4.28 -8.68 -4.06
C TYR A 197 -3.75 -9.76 -3.11
N ILE A 198 -3.24 -9.32 -1.97
CA ILE A 198 -2.65 -10.22 -0.96
C ILE A 198 -3.67 -11.27 -0.47
N HIS A 199 -4.92 -10.87 -0.24
CA HIS A 199 -5.98 -11.77 0.18
C HIS A 199 -6.31 -12.86 -0.88
N GLN A 200 -6.14 -12.55 -2.18
CA GLN A 200 -6.33 -13.53 -3.25
C GLN A 200 -5.25 -14.62 -3.21
N ILE A 201 -4.01 -14.25 -2.95
CA ILE A 201 -2.90 -15.20 -2.82
C ILE A 201 -3.08 -16.06 -1.57
N ILE A 202 -3.41 -15.45 -0.42
CA ILE A 202 -3.61 -16.16 0.84
C ILE A 202 -4.71 -17.22 0.70
N THR A 203 -5.84 -16.87 0.08
CA THR A 203 -7.00 -17.77 -0.05
C THR A 203 -7.00 -18.64 -1.30
N SER A 204 -6.07 -18.39 -2.22
CA SER A 204 -6.04 -18.96 -3.58
C SER A 204 -7.35 -18.72 -4.37
N CYS A 205 -8.09 -17.66 -4.04
CA CYS A 205 -9.32 -17.27 -4.70
C CYS A 205 -9.11 -15.99 -5.51
N TYR A 206 -9.09 -16.12 -6.82
CA TYR A 206 -8.85 -15.03 -7.78
C TYR A 206 -10.14 -14.47 -8.40
N GLY A 207 -11.30 -14.89 -7.89
CA GLY A 207 -12.60 -14.34 -8.28
C GLY A 207 -12.72 -12.85 -7.88
N ASN A 208 -13.52 -12.12 -8.61
CA ASN A 208 -13.75 -10.69 -8.41
C ASN A 208 -15.23 -10.33 -8.24
N GLY A 209 -16.09 -11.33 -8.02
CA GLY A 209 -17.53 -11.14 -7.84
C GLY A 209 -18.26 -10.58 -9.07
N LYS A 210 -17.70 -10.74 -10.28
CA LYS A 210 -18.26 -10.22 -11.54
C LYS A 210 -18.29 -11.30 -12.62
N GLY A 211 -19.23 -11.18 -13.54
CA GLY A 211 -19.34 -12.08 -14.69
C GLY A 211 -19.67 -13.53 -14.26
N THR A 212 -18.93 -14.49 -14.79
CA THR A 212 -19.10 -15.92 -14.46
C THR A 212 -18.54 -16.32 -13.10
N SER A 213 -17.70 -15.46 -12.50
CA SER A 213 -17.10 -15.67 -11.18
C SER A 213 -17.86 -14.88 -10.14
N ASN A 214 -18.92 -15.47 -9.58
CA ASN A 214 -19.75 -14.82 -8.54
C ASN A 214 -19.11 -14.86 -7.14
N ILE A 215 -17.87 -15.35 -7.03
CA ILE A 215 -17.13 -15.44 -5.77
C ILE A 215 -15.99 -14.46 -5.74
N SER A 216 -15.68 -13.96 -4.57
CA SER A 216 -14.46 -13.20 -4.27
C SER A 216 -14.10 -13.33 -2.79
N VAL A 217 -12.96 -12.76 -2.40
CA VAL A 217 -12.55 -12.76 -1.00
C VAL A 217 -13.19 -11.58 -0.28
N ASP A 218 -13.76 -11.85 0.89
CA ASP A 218 -14.36 -10.90 1.80
C ASP A 218 -13.56 -10.83 3.11
N HIS A 219 -13.39 -9.60 3.64
CA HIS A 219 -12.81 -9.35 4.96
C HIS A 219 -13.94 -9.28 5.98
N ILE A 220 -14.01 -10.24 6.89
CA ILE A 220 -15.11 -10.37 7.87
C ILE A 220 -15.28 -9.11 8.71
N ASP A 221 -14.16 -8.50 9.14
CA ASP A 221 -14.13 -7.25 9.91
C ASP A 221 -14.24 -5.98 9.04
N GLN A 222 -14.35 -6.13 7.72
CA GLN A 222 -14.39 -5.03 6.73
C GLN A 222 -13.11 -4.17 6.69
N ASN A 223 -12.02 -4.63 7.28
CA ASN A 223 -10.73 -3.97 7.24
C ASN A 223 -9.82 -4.60 6.17
N PRO A 224 -9.56 -3.94 5.04
CA PRO A 224 -8.74 -4.48 3.95
C PRO A 224 -7.26 -4.65 4.32
N LEU A 225 -6.83 -4.15 5.47
CA LEU A 225 -5.47 -4.29 5.99
C LEU A 225 -5.32 -5.48 6.94
N ASN A 226 -6.43 -6.09 7.40
CA ASN A 226 -6.40 -7.30 8.23
C ASN A 226 -6.51 -8.55 7.34
N ASN A 227 -5.37 -9.07 6.93
CA ASN A 227 -5.25 -10.23 6.06
C ASN A 227 -4.84 -11.50 6.81
N THR A 228 -5.34 -11.65 8.05
CA THR A 228 -5.22 -12.89 8.81
C THR A 228 -6.15 -13.95 8.21
N TRP A 229 -5.74 -15.22 8.27
CA TRP A 229 -6.52 -16.33 7.70
C TRP A 229 -7.95 -16.38 8.23
N GLU A 230 -8.11 -16.16 9.53
CA GLU A 230 -9.40 -16.19 10.24
C GLU A 230 -10.34 -15.06 9.83
N ASN A 231 -9.80 -13.95 9.31
CA ASN A 231 -10.56 -12.79 8.86
C ASN A 231 -10.94 -12.85 7.38
N LEU A 232 -10.39 -13.81 6.63
CA LEU A 232 -10.66 -13.95 5.20
C LEU A 232 -11.64 -15.10 4.94
N ARG A 233 -12.66 -14.82 4.14
CA ARG A 233 -13.58 -15.87 3.65
C ARG A 233 -13.83 -15.70 2.16
N ILE A 234 -14.05 -16.83 1.48
CA ILE A 234 -14.56 -16.83 0.11
C ILE A 234 -16.08 -16.70 0.21
N SER A 235 -16.65 -15.69 -0.42
CA SER A 235 -18.08 -15.42 -0.36
C SER A 235 -18.63 -15.04 -1.73
N THR A 236 -19.93 -15.28 -1.90
CA THR A 236 -20.68 -14.82 -3.06
C THR A 236 -20.92 -13.31 -2.96
N ARG A 237 -21.37 -12.73 -4.06
CA ARG A 237 -21.74 -11.31 -4.09
C ARG A 237 -22.87 -10.99 -3.12
N GLU A 238 -23.86 -11.85 -3.00
CA GLU A 238 -25.00 -11.71 -2.11
C GLU A 238 -24.56 -11.72 -0.65
N GLU A 239 -23.63 -12.60 -0.27
CA GLU A 239 -23.07 -12.66 1.07
C GLU A 239 -22.23 -11.40 1.39
N GLN A 240 -21.48 -10.89 0.42
CA GLN A 240 -20.70 -9.64 0.59
C GLN A 240 -21.61 -8.42 0.74
N GLU A 241 -22.72 -8.37 0.02
CA GLU A 241 -23.71 -7.29 0.16
C GLU A 241 -24.28 -7.24 1.59
N GLN A 242 -24.38 -8.36 2.29
CA GLN A 242 -24.79 -8.45 3.70
C GLN A 242 -23.67 -7.98 4.66
N ASN A 243 -22.41 -8.19 4.30
CA ASN A 243 -21.26 -7.76 5.10
C ASN A 243 -20.85 -6.29 4.86
N THR A 244 -21.57 -5.57 4.03
CA THR A 244 -21.27 -4.14 3.88
C THR A 244 -21.77 -3.37 5.10
N ASN A 245 -20.96 -2.42 5.58
CA ASN A 245 -21.44 -1.34 6.44
C ASN A 245 -22.48 -0.55 5.63
N GLY A 246 -23.70 -1.04 5.60
CA GLY A 246 -24.78 -0.42 4.82
C GLY A 246 -24.73 1.09 5.03
N ILE A 247 -24.90 1.87 3.98
CA ILE A 247 -24.92 3.32 4.11
C ILE A 247 -25.94 3.64 5.21
N LYS A 248 -25.48 4.12 6.37
CA LYS A 248 -26.37 4.43 7.51
C LYS A 248 -27.56 5.22 6.99
N HIS A 249 -28.78 4.82 7.38
CA HIS A 249 -30.01 5.52 7.01
C HIS A 249 -29.80 7.03 7.27
N GLY A 250 -29.99 7.87 6.25
CA GLY A 250 -29.77 9.31 6.35
C GLY A 250 -28.39 9.83 5.91
N THR A 251 -27.36 8.98 5.68
CA THR A 251 -26.07 9.48 5.17
C THR A 251 -26.19 9.80 3.68
N LYS A 252 -26.09 11.08 3.35
CA LYS A 252 -26.03 11.53 1.95
C LYS A 252 -24.63 11.26 1.41
N ARG A 253 -24.55 10.62 0.25
CA ARG A 253 -23.27 10.43 -0.44
C ARG A 253 -22.76 11.81 -0.89
N ALA A 254 -21.53 12.16 -0.53
CA ALA A 254 -20.91 13.40 -1.03
C ALA A 254 -20.94 13.42 -2.54
N ARG A 255 -21.27 14.57 -3.13
CA ARG A 255 -21.19 14.75 -4.60
C ARG A 255 -19.76 14.57 -5.04
N LYS A 256 -19.58 13.85 -6.15
CA LYS A 256 -18.26 13.74 -6.79
C LYS A 256 -17.79 15.14 -7.23
N THR A 257 -16.51 15.43 -7.12
CA THR A 257 -15.89 16.68 -7.59
C THR A 257 -16.13 16.92 -9.10
N SER A 258 -16.31 15.85 -9.89
CA SER A 258 -16.68 15.89 -11.31
C SER A 258 -18.18 16.08 -11.59
N ALA A 259 -19.01 16.20 -10.55
CA ALA A 259 -20.44 16.37 -10.73
C ALA A 259 -20.75 17.79 -11.25
N LYS A 260 -21.66 17.88 -12.22
CA LYS A 260 -22.11 19.18 -12.75
C LYS A 260 -22.69 20.06 -11.65
N GLN A 261 -22.41 21.36 -11.71
CA GLN A 261 -22.95 22.33 -10.77
C GLN A 261 -24.48 22.26 -10.72
N LEU A 262 -25.05 22.39 -9.54
CA LEU A 262 -26.49 22.45 -9.39
C LEU A 262 -27.01 23.81 -9.90
N PRO A 263 -28.23 23.85 -10.47
CA PRO A 263 -28.89 25.11 -10.82
C PRO A 263 -29.03 26.03 -9.61
N GLU A 264 -29.11 27.31 -9.88
CA GLU A 264 -29.36 28.34 -8.87
C GLU A 264 -30.63 28.01 -8.05
N GLY A 265 -30.55 28.19 -6.75
CA GLY A 265 -31.64 27.90 -5.82
C GLY A 265 -31.76 26.43 -5.39
N LEU A 266 -30.95 25.51 -5.95
CA LEU A 266 -30.91 24.12 -5.50
C LEU A 266 -29.64 23.82 -4.71
N THR A 267 -29.80 23.14 -3.57
CA THR A 267 -28.68 22.68 -2.78
C THR A 267 -28.68 21.15 -2.68
N GLN A 268 -27.54 20.59 -2.30
CA GLN A 268 -27.42 19.14 -2.13
C GLN A 268 -28.32 18.61 -1.02
N GLU A 269 -28.62 19.42 0.00
CA GLU A 269 -29.48 19.09 1.14
C GLU A 269 -30.94 18.90 0.72
N MET A 270 -31.38 19.56 -0.35
CA MET A 270 -32.74 19.42 -0.89
C MET A 270 -32.94 18.08 -1.60
N MET A 271 -31.86 17.42 -2.00
CA MET A 271 -31.92 16.13 -2.71
C MET A 271 -31.93 14.98 -1.74
N LYS A 272 -32.91 14.08 -1.85
CA LYS A 272 -32.92 12.82 -1.08
C LYS A 272 -31.83 11.88 -1.57
N LYS A 273 -31.47 10.91 -0.72
CA LYS A 273 -30.55 9.84 -1.09
C LYS A 273 -31.01 9.15 -2.40
N TYR A 274 -30.07 8.78 -3.24
CA TYR A 274 -30.27 8.21 -4.57
C TYR A 274 -30.76 9.19 -5.67
N VAL A 275 -31.19 10.39 -5.33
CA VAL A 275 -31.54 11.41 -6.32
C VAL A 275 -30.27 12.03 -6.89
N VAL A 276 -30.14 12.04 -8.22
CA VAL A 276 -28.98 12.56 -8.95
C VAL A 276 -29.43 13.55 -9.99
N TYR A 277 -28.84 14.74 -9.99
CA TYR A 277 -29.08 15.78 -11.00
C TYR A 277 -28.34 15.46 -12.30
N TYR A 278 -29.04 15.66 -13.42
CA TYR A 278 -28.51 15.51 -14.77
C TYR A 278 -28.77 16.73 -15.62
N HIS A 279 -27.75 17.13 -16.36
CA HIS A 279 -27.82 18.14 -17.40
C HIS A 279 -27.21 17.54 -18.67
N GLU A 280 -27.99 17.49 -19.75
CA GLU A 280 -27.51 16.95 -21.03
C GLU A 280 -27.77 17.95 -22.17
N TYR A 281 -26.84 18.06 -23.09
CA TYR A 281 -27.00 18.84 -24.29
C TYR A 281 -27.73 18.03 -25.35
N LEU A 282 -28.63 18.67 -26.09
CA LEU A 282 -29.47 18.03 -27.11
C LEU A 282 -28.87 18.15 -28.52
N ASN A 283 -27.86 18.99 -28.71
CA ASN A 283 -27.18 19.19 -29.96
C ASN A 283 -25.66 19.34 -29.76
N ALA A 284 -24.89 19.09 -30.82
CA ALA A 284 -23.44 19.18 -30.81
C ALA A 284 -22.91 20.58 -30.47
N GLU A 285 -23.62 21.60 -30.85
CA GLU A 285 -23.29 23.01 -30.63
C GLU A 285 -23.56 23.48 -29.20
N LYS A 286 -24.14 22.60 -28.36
CA LYS A 286 -24.47 22.87 -26.94
C LYS A 286 -25.38 24.08 -26.71
N THR A 287 -26.14 24.51 -27.70
CA THR A 287 -27.08 25.61 -27.61
C THR A 287 -28.42 25.21 -27.00
N ARG A 288 -28.76 23.93 -27.06
CA ARG A 288 -29.99 23.38 -26.47
C ARG A 288 -29.63 22.36 -25.41
N SER A 289 -30.20 22.50 -24.22
CA SER A 289 -29.98 21.58 -23.10
C SER A 289 -31.30 21.26 -22.41
N ARG A 290 -31.26 20.22 -21.61
CA ARG A 290 -32.32 19.85 -20.66
C ARG A 290 -31.77 19.36 -19.35
N GLU A 291 -32.52 19.61 -18.31
CA GLU A 291 -32.16 19.29 -16.92
C GLU A 291 -33.24 18.41 -16.32
N PHE A 292 -32.84 17.41 -15.54
CA PHE A 292 -33.75 16.48 -14.91
C PHE A 292 -33.05 15.72 -13.81
N PHE A 293 -33.81 14.96 -13.01
CA PHE A 293 -33.29 14.10 -11.97
C PHE A 293 -33.48 12.63 -12.34
N LYS A 294 -32.58 11.79 -11.85
CA LYS A 294 -32.69 10.32 -11.86
C LYS A 294 -32.59 9.80 -10.44
N ILE A 295 -33.19 8.64 -10.22
CA ILE A 295 -32.92 7.83 -9.02
C ILE A 295 -32.02 6.69 -9.47
N GLU A 296 -30.84 6.61 -8.87
CA GLU A 296 -29.83 5.60 -9.21
C GLU A 296 -29.46 4.79 -7.98
N CYS A 297 -29.22 3.49 -8.18
CA CYS A 297 -28.78 2.58 -7.13
C CYS A 297 -29.74 2.47 -5.91
N HIS A 298 -31.03 2.73 -6.11
CA HIS A 298 -32.01 2.48 -5.05
C HIS A 298 -32.29 0.97 -4.94
N PRO A 299 -32.25 0.36 -3.72
CA PRO A 299 -32.35 -1.09 -3.55
C PRO A 299 -33.62 -1.71 -4.13
N LYS A 300 -34.73 -0.99 -4.11
CA LYS A 300 -36.04 -1.45 -4.62
C LYS A 300 -36.25 -1.19 -6.12
N LEU A 301 -35.29 -0.64 -6.83
CA LEU A 301 -35.40 -0.37 -8.26
C LEU A 301 -34.51 -1.35 -9.04
N SER A 302 -35.10 -2.22 -9.85
CA SER A 302 -34.38 -3.07 -10.81
C SER A 302 -33.75 -2.26 -11.95
N LYS A 303 -34.33 -1.11 -12.27
CA LYS A 303 -33.82 -0.16 -13.27
C LYS A 303 -33.88 1.26 -12.72
N ARG A 304 -32.89 2.11 -13.13
CA ARG A 304 -32.89 3.52 -12.76
C ARG A 304 -34.21 4.20 -13.15
N TRP A 305 -34.76 5.00 -12.25
CA TRP A 305 -35.90 5.87 -12.55
C TRP A 305 -35.40 7.17 -13.18
N ILE A 306 -36.16 7.70 -14.14
CA ILE A 306 -35.82 8.96 -14.84
C ILE A 306 -37.02 9.87 -14.72
N GLY A 307 -36.83 11.04 -14.13
CA GLY A 307 -37.83 12.08 -14.00
C GLY A 307 -38.15 12.82 -15.31
N THR A 308 -39.12 13.72 -15.22
CA THR A 308 -39.55 14.55 -16.35
C THR A 308 -38.37 15.33 -16.95
N LYS A 309 -38.22 15.22 -18.29
CA LYS A 309 -37.20 15.92 -19.08
C LYS A 309 -37.71 17.19 -19.77
N SER A 310 -39.01 17.48 -19.66
CA SER A 310 -39.62 18.66 -20.31
C SER A 310 -39.07 19.95 -19.75
N ASN A 311 -38.75 20.91 -20.59
CA ASN A 311 -38.33 22.26 -20.17
C ASN A 311 -39.50 23.14 -19.71
N SER A 312 -40.77 22.71 -19.88
CA SER A 312 -41.95 23.40 -19.37
C SER A 312 -42.18 23.17 -17.84
N VAL A 313 -41.49 22.21 -17.25
CA VAL A 313 -41.55 21.91 -15.80
C VAL A 313 -40.33 22.53 -15.13
N SER A 314 -40.58 23.26 -14.04
CA SER A 314 -39.48 23.88 -13.29
C SER A 314 -38.50 22.87 -12.72
N ILE A 315 -37.27 23.26 -12.55
CA ILE A 315 -36.24 22.34 -11.97
C ILE A 315 -36.56 21.97 -10.53
N HIS A 316 -37.24 22.84 -9.77
CA HIS A 316 -37.71 22.58 -8.43
C HIS A 316 -38.81 21.50 -8.41
N ASP A 317 -39.81 21.61 -9.33
CA ASP A 317 -40.87 20.60 -9.42
C ASP A 317 -40.32 19.23 -9.83
N LYS A 318 -39.31 19.22 -10.72
CA LYS A 318 -38.60 17.99 -11.07
C LYS A 318 -37.89 17.37 -9.89
N LEU A 319 -37.30 18.19 -8.99
CA LEU A 319 -36.69 17.70 -7.76
C LEU A 319 -37.74 17.15 -6.80
N LEU A 320 -38.86 17.87 -6.62
CA LEU A 320 -39.98 17.40 -5.80
C LEU A 320 -40.52 16.05 -6.29
N GLN A 321 -40.68 15.89 -7.61
CA GLN A 321 -41.09 14.61 -8.22
C GLN A 321 -40.11 13.49 -7.90
N ALA A 322 -38.81 13.76 -7.98
CA ALA A 322 -37.80 12.75 -7.66
C ALA A 322 -37.76 12.39 -6.16
N ASN A 323 -37.89 13.40 -5.29
CA ASN A 323 -37.95 13.18 -3.85
C ASN A 323 -39.21 12.40 -3.44
N LYS A 324 -40.38 12.72 -4.02
CA LYS A 324 -41.63 12.01 -3.80
C LYS A 324 -41.51 10.53 -4.20
N MET A 325 -40.88 10.26 -5.33
CA MET A 325 -40.65 8.88 -5.76
C MET A 325 -39.80 8.09 -4.79
N ILE A 326 -38.82 8.73 -4.13
CA ILE A 326 -38.06 8.08 -3.04
C ILE A 326 -38.98 7.74 -1.86
N ASP A 327 -39.86 8.69 -1.47
CA ASP A 327 -40.82 8.42 -0.37
C ASP A 327 -41.73 7.25 -0.70
N GLU A 328 -42.25 7.18 -1.90
CA GLU A 328 -43.08 6.05 -2.38
C GLU A 328 -42.33 4.70 -2.38
N LEU A 329 -41.04 4.72 -2.69
CA LEU A 329 -40.20 3.52 -2.64
C LEU A 329 -39.89 3.11 -1.21
N ASP A 330 -39.68 4.08 -0.32
CA ASP A 330 -39.37 3.80 1.09
C ASP A 330 -40.62 3.34 1.85
N CYS A 331 -41.81 3.95 1.61
CA CYS A 331 -43.06 3.58 2.28
C CYS A 331 -43.57 2.16 1.94
N LYS A 332 -43.14 1.54 0.87
CA LYS A 332 -43.51 0.12 0.54
C LYS A 332 -42.87 -0.92 1.46
N ILE A 333 -42.29 -0.53 2.61
CA ILE A 333 -41.70 -1.44 3.61
C ILE A 333 -42.72 -1.90 4.67
N GLU A 334 -43.85 -1.17 4.87
CA GLU A 334 -44.77 -1.44 5.99
C GLU A 334 -45.90 -2.41 5.66
N THR A 335 -45.99 -2.95 4.46
CA THR A 335 -47.11 -3.80 4.02
C THR A 335 -46.73 -5.11 3.37
N ALA A 336 -45.56 -5.70 3.68
CA ALA A 336 -45.17 -7.02 3.18
C ALA A 336 -44.74 -7.94 4.32
#